data_d3f70b5b1234a47c4ce4aac7a4cd589b
#
_entry.id   d3f70b5b1234a47c4ce4aac7a4cd589b
#
_cell.length_a   1.000
_cell.length_b   1.000
_cell.length_c   1.000
_cell.angle_alpha   90.00
_cell.angle_beta   90.00
_cell.angle_gamma   90.00
#
_symmetry.space_group_name_H-M   'P 1'
#
loop_
_entity.id
_entity.type
_entity.pdbx_description
1 polymer ?
#
loop_
_entity_poly.entity_id
_entity_poly.type
_entity_poly.pdbx_seq_one_letter_code
_entity_poly.pdbx_strand_id
1 'polypeptide(L)'
;MITVLYFLLLLAAAVEDYKSCTVREYKIFLLWLLGGINLIVQKENRWVTMALTCICFIILLVGYVIVRKIAEKCNLPLDFGGADVRLIPAMMLVQGWNAALTGVFLGLCMAALYHLTAERQKKEIPLVPWMGIGCFLVEIFYLFSGRSVI
;
A
#
# COMPACT_ATOMS: atom_id res chain seq x y z
N MET A 1 17.39 0.38 9.63
CA MET A 1 17.74 -0.67 8.66
C MET A 1 16.50 -1.31 8.03
N ILE A 2 15.50 -1.72 8.77
CA ILE A 2 14.24 -2.32 8.26
C ILE A 2 13.53 -1.37 7.30
N THR A 3 13.42 -0.08 7.66
CA THR A 3 12.77 0.95 6.84
C THR A 3 13.41 1.12 5.46
N VAL A 4 14.75 1.10 5.38
CA VAL A 4 15.47 1.20 4.10
C VAL A 4 15.18 -0.01 3.21
N LEU A 5 15.24 -1.22 3.79
CA LEU A 5 14.94 -2.45 3.06
C LEU A 5 13.49 -2.48 2.59
N TYR A 6 12.56 -2.00 3.41
CA TYR A 6 11.16 -1.85 3.04
C TYR A 6 10.98 -0.94 1.83
N PHE A 7 11.59 0.27 1.83
CA PHE A 7 11.45 1.18 0.68
C PHE A 7 12.12 0.65 -0.58
N LEU A 8 13.23 -0.09 -0.48
CA LEU A 8 13.85 -0.76 -1.62
C LEU A 8 12.93 -1.83 -2.22
N LEU A 9 12.28 -2.64 -1.39
CA LEU A 9 11.31 -3.64 -1.84
C LEU A 9 10.05 -3.00 -2.43
N LEU A 10 9.57 -1.92 -1.81
CA LEU A 10 8.43 -1.17 -2.30
C LEU A 10 8.72 -0.53 -3.66
N LEU A 11 9.92 0.04 -3.83
CA LEU A 11 10.38 0.55 -5.11
C LEU A 11 10.47 -0.54 -6.18
N ALA A 12 11.01 -1.71 -5.83
CA ALA A 12 11.06 -2.86 -6.74
C ALA A 12 9.66 -3.37 -7.14
N ALA A 13 8.68 -3.32 -6.22
CA ALA A 13 7.28 -3.63 -6.52
C ALA A 13 6.65 -2.55 -7.41
N ALA A 14 6.91 -1.27 -7.13
CA ALA A 14 6.41 -0.13 -7.90
C ALA A 14 6.91 -0.13 -9.35
N VAL A 15 8.20 -0.45 -9.58
CA VAL A 15 8.77 -0.56 -10.94
C VAL A 15 8.12 -1.70 -11.71
N GLU A 16 7.81 -2.82 -11.06
CA GLU A 16 7.14 -3.95 -11.71
C GLU A 16 5.69 -3.59 -12.04
N ASP A 17 4.95 -3.01 -11.09
CA ASP A 17 3.58 -2.57 -11.28
C ASP A 17 3.47 -1.52 -12.40
N TYR A 18 4.42 -0.58 -12.47
CA TYR A 18 4.47 0.41 -13.54
C TYR A 18 4.63 -0.20 -14.95
N LYS A 19 5.35 -1.35 -15.05
CA LYS A 19 5.61 -2.03 -16.33
C LYS A 19 4.50 -2.99 -16.74
N SER A 20 3.92 -3.70 -15.79
CA SER A 20 3.02 -4.83 -16.05
C SER A 20 1.65 -4.72 -15.39
N CYS A 21 1.39 -3.66 -14.62
CA CYS A 21 0.19 -3.50 -13.78
C CYS A 21 -0.07 -4.72 -12.88
N THR A 22 1.00 -5.43 -12.51
CA THR A 22 0.96 -6.61 -11.65
C THR A 22 2.18 -6.63 -10.73
N VAL A 23 2.01 -7.08 -9.51
CA VAL A 23 3.11 -7.29 -8.55
C VAL A 23 3.22 -8.77 -8.23
N ARG A 24 4.43 -9.32 -8.35
CA ARG A 24 4.68 -10.75 -8.05
C ARG A 24 4.47 -11.04 -6.56
N GLU A 25 3.80 -12.13 -6.28
CA GLU A 25 3.41 -12.59 -4.93
C GLU A 25 4.58 -12.63 -3.93
N TYR A 26 5.79 -13.01 -4.37
CA TYR A 26 6.93 -13.11 -3.46
C TYR A 26 7.37 -11.75 -2.89
N LYS A 27 7.16 -10.63 -3.62
CA LYS A 27 7.48 -9.28 -3.11
C LYS A 27 6.50 -8.86 -2.02
N ILE A 28 5.22 -9.17 -2.22
CA ILE A 28 4.18 -8.94 -1.22
C ILE A 28 4.50 -9.77 0.03
N PHE A 29 4.87 -11.05 -0.15
CA PHE A 29 5.26 -11.91 0.96
C PHE A 29 6.48 -11.38 1.72
N LEU A 30 7.51 -10.88 1.02
CA LEU A 30 8.68 -10.26 1.65
C LEU A 30 8.33 -9.00 2.44
N LEU A 31 7.40 -8.18 1.93
CA LEU A 31 6.91 -7.00 2.67
C LEU A 31 6.15 -7.41 3.94
N TRP A 32 5.33 -8.46 3.90
CA TRP A 32 4.68 -9.02 5.07
C TRP A 32 5.69 -9.57 6.10
N LEU A 33 6.73 -10.27 5.62
CA LEU A 33 7.79 -10.78 6.47
C LEU A 33 8.53 -9.65 7.18
N LEU A 34 8.90 -8.59 6.45
CA LEU A 34 9.52 -7.39 7.04
C LEU A 34 8.61 -6.71 8.06
N GLY A 35 7.32 -6.60 7.76
CA GLY A 35 6.32 -6.08 8.69
C GLY A 35 6.23 -6.91 9.96
N GLY A 36 6.22 -8.24 9.84
CA GLY A 36 6.23 -9.15 10.99
C GLY A 36 7.49 -9.01 11.85
N ILE A 37 8.67 -8.91 11.22
CA ILE A 37 9.94 -8.66 11.93
C ILE A 37 9.88 -7.30 12.64
N ASN A 38 9.37 -6.26 11.97
CA ASN A 38 9.24 -4.94 12.57
C ASN A 38 8.34 -4.95 13.81
N LEU A 39 7.22 -5.65 13.78
CA LEU A 39 6.33 -5.82 14.93
C LEU A 39 7.01 -6.50 16.13
N ILE A 40 7.93 -7.44 15.87
CA ILE A 40 8.68 -8.10 16.94
C ILE A 40 9.68 -7.13 17.58
N VAL A 41 10.30 -6.29 16.77
CA VAL A 41 11.30 -5.29 17.20
C VAL A 41 10.65 -4.11 17.93
N GLN A 42 9.47 -3.69 17.48
CA GLN A 42 8.70 -2.62 18.12
C GLN A 42 8.08 -3.12 19.43
N LYS A 43 8.51 -2.56 20.56
CA LYS A 43 7.97 -2.92 21.89
C LYS A 43 6.65 -2.22 22.21
N GLU A 44 6.46 -1.00 21.68
CA GLU A 44 5.30 -0.16 21.99
C GLU A 44 4.19 -0.35 20.94
N ASN A 45 2.95 -0.45 21.43
CA ASN A 45 1.72 -0.51 20.61
C ASN A 45 1.62 -1.66 19.58
N ARG A 46 2.49 -2.67 19.63
CA ARG A 46 2.48 -3.79 18.66
C ARG A 46 1.13 -4.48 18.52
N TRP A 47 0.41 -4.67 19.62
CA TRP A 47 -0.90 -5.32 19.62
C TRP A 47 -1.96 -4.48 18.95
N VAL A 48 -1.91 -3.15 19.16
CA VAL A 48 -2.84 -2.20 18.52
C VAL A 48 -2.58 -2.16 17.02
N THR A 49 -1.33 -2.05 16.59
CA THR A 49 -0.96 -2.07 15.17
C THR A 49 -1.38 -3.38 14.52
N MET A 50 -1.13 -4.52 15.17
CA MET A 50 -1.54 -5.83 14.65
C MET A 50 -3.07 -5.94 14.52
N ALA A 51 -3.82 -5.54 15.55
CA ALA A 51 -5.28 -5.59 15.53
C ALA A 51 -5.86 -4.69 14.42
N LEU A 52 -5.38 -3.44 14.32
CA LEU A 52 -5.83 -2.50 13.28
C LEU A 52 -5.46 -2.99 11.87
N THR A 53 -4.29 -3.59 11.70
CA THR A 53 -3.89 -4.18 10.42
C THR A 53 -4.80 -5.34 10.03
N CYS A 54 -5.13 -6.23 10.96
CA CYS A 54 -6.06 -7.34 10.71
C CYS A 54 -7.47 -6.82 10.35
N ILE A 55 -7.99 -5.84 11.08
CA ILE A 55 -9.29 -5.22 10.80
C ILE A 55 -9.28 -4.58 9.41
N CYS A 56 -8.26 -3.78 9.11
CA CYS A 56 -8.10 -3.13 7.80
C CYS A 56 -8.04 -4.17 6.67
N PHE A 57 -7.28 -5.25 6.85
CA PHE A 57 -7.18 -6.32 5.86
C PHE A 57 -8.52 -6.99 5.59
N ILE A 58 -9.30 -7.29 6.65
CA ILE A 58 -10.63 -7.88 6.50
C ILE A 58 -11.56 -6.92 5.75
N ILE A 59 -11.57 -5.63 6.11
CA ILE A 59 -12.41 -4.61 5.45
C ILE A 59 -12.05 -4.50 3.97
N LEU A 60 -10.76 -4.42 3.64
CA LEU A 60 -10.28 -4.33 2.26
C LEU A 60 -10.63 -5.58 1.46
N LEU A 61 -10.48 -6.76 2.06
CA LEU A 61 -10.79 -8.04 1.40
C LEU A 61 -12.29 -8.18 1.13
N VAL A 62 -13.13 -7.85 2.12
CA VAL A 62 -14.60 -7.85 1.94
C VAL A 62 -15.01 -6.82 0.89
N GLY A 63 -14.46 -5.60 0.97
CA GLY A 63 -14.71 -4.55 -0.02
C GLY A 63 -14.33 -4.99 -1.43
N TYR A 64 -13.14 -5.60 -1.59
CA TYR A 64 -12.69 -6.14 -2.86
C TYR A 64 -13.65 -7.20 -3.43
N VAL A 65 -14.08 -8.16 -2.60
CA VAL A 65 -15.03 -9.20 -3.03
C VAL A 65 -16.38 -8.61 -3.45
N ILE A 66 -16.87 -7.61 -2.71
CA ILE A 66 -18.14 -6.93 -3.03
C ILE A 66 -18.00 -6.17 -4.36
N VAL A 67 -16.95 -5.35 -4.50
CA VAL A 67 -16.73 -4.55 -5.72
C VAL A 67 -16.56 -5.47 -6.93
N ARG A 68 -15.81 -6.56 -6.79
CA ARG A 68 -15.63 -7.56 -7.84
C ARG A 68 -16.98 -8.16 -8.28
N LYS A 69 -17.82 -8.59 -7.34
CA LYS A 69 -19.15 -9.15 -7.66
C LYS A 69 -20.07 -8.12 -8.34
N ILE A 70 -20.00 -6.86 -7.92
CA ILE A 70 -20.78 -5.79 -8.56
C ILE A 70 -20.29 -5.55 -9.99
N ALA A 71 -18.98 -5.47 -10.19
CA ALA A 71 -18.38 -5.25 -11.50
C ALA A 71 -18.69 -6.41 -12.47
N GLU A 72 -18.57 -7.66 -12.01
CA GLU A 72 -18.96 -8.85 -12.79
C GLU A 72 -20.45 -8.78 -13.20
N LYS A 73 -21.33 -8.35 -12.28
CA LYS A 73 -22.77 -8.20 -12.56
C LYS A 73 -23.07 -7.05 -13.53
N CYS A 74 -22.27 -5.98 -13.48
CA CYS A 74 -22.47 -4.81 -14.34
C CYS A 74 -21.63 -4.88 -15.64
N ASN A 75 -20.88 -5.96 -15.89
CA ASN A 75 -19.93 -6.09 -17.00
C ASN A 75 -18.92 -4.92 -17.06
N LEU A 76 -18.53 -4.39 -15.90
CA LEU A 76 -17.54 -3.33 -15.81
C LEU A 76 -16.13 -3.93 -15.70
N PRO A 77 -15.13 -3.36 -16.41
CA PRO A 77 -13.74 -3.76 -16.21
C PRO A 77 -13.31 -3.39 -14.79
N LEU A 78 -12.73 -4.34 -14.08
CA LEU A 78 -12.21 -4.12 -12.73
C LEU A 78 -10.72 -3.84 -12.84
N ASP A 79 -10.35 -2.58 -12.65
CA ASP A 79 -8.95 -2.14 -12.72
C ASP A 79 -8.24 -2.19 -11.34
N PHE A 80 -8.97 -2.57 -10.27
CA PHE A 80 -8.41 -2.70 -8.92
C PHE A 80 -7.84 -4.10 -8.69
N GLY A 81 -6.51 -4.19 -8.56
CA GLY A 81 -5.80 -5.46 -8.41
C GLY A 81 -5.89 -6.05 -7.00
N GLY A 82 -5.99 -7.37 -6.90
CA GLY A 82 -5.91 -8.07 -5.60
C GLY A 82 -4.56 -7.89 -4.88
N ALA A 83 -3.51 -7.42 -5.59
CA ALA A 83 -2.22 -7.08 -5.02
C ALA A 83 -2.30 -5.87 -4.09
N ASP A 84 -3.08 -4.84 -4.47
CA ASP A 84 -3.24 -3.60 -3.69
C ASP A 84 -3.86 -3.88 -2.32
N VAL A 85 -4.87 -4.77 -2.28
CA VAL A 85 -5.54 -5.19 -1.03
C VAL A 85 -4.58 -5.82 -0.03
N ARG A 86 -3.57 -6.55 -0.52
CA ARG A 86 -2.57 -7.24 0.32
C ARG A 86 -1.38 -6.35 0.66
N LEU A 87 -1.08 -5.37 -0.18
CA LEU A 87 0.04 -4.47 0.00
C LEU A 87 -0.21 -3.45 1.13
N ILE A 88 -1.40 -2.87 1.19
CA ILE A 88 -1.76 -1.85 2.20
C ILE A 88 -1.53 -2.36 3.64
N PRO A 89 -2.03 -3.54 4.05
CA PRO A 89 -1.77 -4.06 5.39
C PRO A 89 -0.27 -4.33 5.65
N ALA A 90 0.49 -4.79 4.64
CA ALA A 90 1.93 -4.95 4.79
C ALA A 90 2.65 -3.61 5.06
N MET A 91 2.21 -2.53 4.41
CA MET A 91 2.71 -1.18 4.67
C MET A 91 2.38 -0.73 6.11
N MET A 92 1.17 -1.03 6.60
CA MET A 92 0.76 -0.71 7.98
C MET A 92 1.63 -1.39 9.03
N LEU A 93 2.06 -2.64 8.79
CA LEU A 93 2.93 -3.38 9.70
C LEU A 93 4.34 -2.77 9.79
N VAL A 94 4.83 -2.15 8.71
CA VAL A 94 6.18 -1.55 8.70
C VAL A 94 6.17 -0.11 9.19
N GLN A 95 5.28 0.73 8.67
CA GLN A 95 5.26 2.17 8.97
C GLN A 95 4.32 2.55 10.13
N GLY A 96 3.56 1.59 10.64
CA GLY A 96 2.47 1.89 11.56
C GLY A 96 1.21 2.35 10.80
N TRP A 97 0.05 2.15 11.43
CA TRP A 97 -1.25 2.35 10.79
C TRP A 97 -1.52 3.80 10.34
N ASN A 98 -1.15 4.81 11.16
CA ASN A 98 -1.37 6.22 10.83
C ASN A 98 -0.56 6.66 9.61
N ALA A 99 0.74 6.38 9.60
CA ALA A 99 1.64 6.78 8.53
C ALA A 99 1.29 6.08 7.22
N ALA A 100 1.03 4.78 7.28
CA ALA A 100 0.69 3.99 6.10
C ALA A 100 -0.65 4.43 5.49
N LEU A 101 -1.71 4.62 6.28
CA LEU A 101 -3.01 5.07 5.76
C LEU A 101 -2.93 6.48 5.18
N THR A 102 -2.22 7.40 5.84
CA THR A 102 -2.01 8.75 5.31
C THR A 102 -1.22 8.71 4.00
N GLY A 103 -0.17 7.89 3.92
CA GLY A 103 0.65 7.71 2.72
C GLY A 103 -0.13 7.08 1.57
N VAL A 104 -0.91 6.04 1.83
CA VAL A 104 -1.79 5.40 0.84
C VAL A 104 -2.83 6.40 0.34
N PHE A 105 -3.51 7.13 1.23
CA PHE A 105 -4.49 8.14 0.85
C PHE A 105 -3.88 9.23 -0.04
N LEU A 106 -2.71 9.76 0.35
CA LEU A 106 -1.98 10.75 -0.45
C LEU A 106 -1.61 10.18 -1.83
N GLY A 107 -1.13 8.95 -1.87
CA GLY A 107 -0.80 8.26 -3.12
C GLY A 107 -2.01 8.07 -4.04
N LEU A 108 -3.17 7.68 -3.48
CA LEU A 108 -4.41 7.55 -4.25
C LEU A 108 -4.90 8.90 -4.79
N CYS A 109 -4.78 9.99 -4.02
CA CYS A 109 -5.09 11.34 -4.50
C CYS A 109 -4.18 11.73 -5.66
N MET A 110 -2.87 11.44 -5.58
CA MET A 110 -1.92 11.70 -6.66
C MET A 110 -2.23 10.87 -7.90
N ALA A 111 -2.57 9.59 -7.75
CA ALA A 111 -3.00 8.72 -8.84
C ALA A 111 -4.26 9.25 -9.54
N ALA A 112 -5.24 9.70 -8.76
CA ALA A 112 -6.47 10.28 -9.27
C ALA A 112 -6.20 11.59 -10.05
N LEU A 113 -5.37 12.48 -9.50
CA LEU A 113 -4.95 13.71 -10.19
C LEU A 113 -4.21 13.42 -11.49
N TYR A 114 -3.28 12.45 -11.45
CA TYR A 114 -2.57 12.02 -12.66
C TYR A 114 -3.54 11.48 -13.72
N HIS A 115 -4.52 10.68 -13.32
CA HIS A 115 -5.52 10.14 -14.25
C HIS A 115 -6.40 11.22 -14.87
N LEU A 116 -6.73 12.27 -14.11
CA LEU A 116 -7.52 13.39 -14.60
C LEU A 116 -6.73 14.29 -15.59
N THR A 117 -5.41 14.37 -15.42
CA THR A 117 -4.54 15.24 -16.22
C THR A 117 -3.91 14.53 -17.42
N ALA A 118 -3.60 13.23 -17.29
CA ALA A 118 -3.06 12.45 -18.39
C ALA A 118 -4.19 12.07 -19.35
N GLU A 119 -4.08 12.51 -20.59
CA GLU A 119 -5.00 12.12 -21.66
C GLU A 119 -5.23 10.59 -21.63
N ARG A 120 -6.47 10.17 -21.59
CA ARG A 120 -7.09 8.86 -21.39
C ARG A 120 -6.50 7.64 -22.15
N GLN A 121 -5.20 7.58 -22.42
CA GLN A 121 -4.60 6.53 -23.26
C GLN A 121 -4.26 5.23 -22.52
N LYS A 122 -4.14 5.23 -21.19
CA LYS A 122 -3.86 4.00 -20.44
C LYS A 122 -5.11 3.48 -19.76
N LYS A 123 -5.48 2.25 -20.10
CA LYS A 123 -6.66 1.53 -19.60
C LYS A 123 -6.50 1.11 -18.13
N GLU A 124 -5.27 0.97 -17.66
CA GLU A 124 -4.94 0.53 -16.29
C GLU A 124 -3.96 1.51 -15.64
N ILE A 125 -4.20 1.84 -14.38
CA ILE A 125 -3.35 2.75 -13.61
C ILE A 125 -2.55 1.92 -12.60
N PRO A 126 -1.21 1.95 -12.68
CA PRO A 126 -0.38 1.30 -11.66
C PRO A 126 -0.51 2.08 -10.34
N LEU A 127 -1.11 1.49 -9.30
CA LEU A 127 -1.38 2.17 -8.03
C LEU A 127 -0.19 2.09 -7.07
N VAL A 128 0.61 1.01 -7.12
CA VAL A 128 1.73 0.80 -6.20
C VAL A 128 2.77 1.91 -6.25
N PRO A 129 3.18 2.46 -7.41
CA PRO A 129 4.09 3.60 -7.46
C PRO A 129 3.58 4.82 -6.71
N TRP A 130 2.30 5.15 -6.87
CA TRP A 130 1.68 6.30 -6.22
C TRP A 130 1.57 6.10 -4.71
N MET A 131 1.14 4.92 -4.26
CA MET A 131 1.13 4.58 -2.83
C MET A 131 2.54 4.62 -2.24
N GLY A 132 3.53 4.12 -2.96
CA GLY A 132 4.93 4.17 -2.54
C GLY A 132 5.46 5.59 -2.37
N ILE A 133 5.16 6.49 -3.32
CA ILE A 133 5.53 7.92 -3.24
C ILE A 133 4.82 8.56 -2.04
N GLY A 134 3.52 8.32 -1.85
CA GLY A 134 2.76 8.86 -0.73
C GLY A 134 3.34 8.43 0.62
N CYS A 135 3.65 7.14 0.78
CA CYS A 135 4.28 6.62 1.99
C CYS A 135 5.69 7.21 2.23
N PHE A 136 6.47 7.40 1.18
CA PHE A 136 7.79 8.02 1.27
C PHE A 136 7.72 9.49 1.70
N LEU A 137 6.78 10.26 1.16
CA LEU A 137 6.57 11.66 1.53
C LEU A 137 6.14 11.79 3.01
N VAL A 138 5.27 10.90 3.48
CA VAL A 138 4.86 10.87 4.89
C VAL A 138 6.05 10.56 5.80
N GLU A 139 6.89 9.59 5.45
CA GLU A 139 8.11 9.26 6.21
C GLU A 139 9.05 10.46 6.30
N ILE A 140 9.31 11.14 5.19
CA ILE A 140 10.11 12.36 5.16
C ILE A 140 9.52 13.42 6.09
N PHE A 141 8.20 13.64 6.02
CA PHE A 141 7.53 14.63 6.87
C PHE A 141 7.70 14.31 8.37
N TYR A 142 7.58 13.05 8.76
CA TYR A 142 7.80 12.62 10.14
C TYR A 142 9.25 12.83 10.59
N LEU A 143 10.23 12.52 9.73
CA LEU A 143 11.64 12.77 10.01
C LEU A 143 11.92 14.26 10.26
N PHE A 144 11.38 15.16 9.45
CA PHE A 144 11.55 16.61 9.62
C PHE A 144 10.78 17.17 10.82
N SER A 145 9.66 16.57 11.19
CA SER A 145 8.86 17.03 12.37
C SER A 145 9.41 16.51 13.70
N GLY A 146 10.51 15.78 13.70
CA GLY A 146 11.13 15.23 14.91
C GLY A 146 10.29 14.15 15.60
N ARG A 147 9.26 13.64 14.93
CA ARG A 147 8.44 12.51 15.40
C ARG A 147 8.96 11.24 14.74
N SER A 148 9.45 10.30 15.53
CA SER A 148 9.75 8.97 15.00
C SER A 148 8.43 8.27 14.67
N VAL A 149 8.33 7.69 13.48
CA VAL A 149 7.19 6.85 13.07
C VAL A 149 7.29 5.47 13.74
N ILE A 150 8.48 5.17 14.26
CA ILE A 150 8.87 3.87 14.82
C ILE A 150 9.23 4.01 16.29
#